data_7406fb4afcdaea3752827e9c67e5bd00
#
_entry.id   7406fb4afcdaea3752827e9c67e5bd00
#
_cell.length_a   1.000
_cell.length_b   1.000
_cell.length_c   1.000
_cell.angle_alpha   90.00
_cell.angle_beta   90.00
_cell.angle_gamma   90.00
#
_symmetry.space_group_name_H-M   'P 1'
#
loop_
_entity.id
_entity.type
_entity.pdbx_description
1 polymer ?
#
loop_
_entity_poly.entity_id
_entity_poly.type
_entity_poly.pdbx_seq_one_letter_code
_entity_poly.pdbx_strand_id
1 'polypeptide(L)'
;ERNFQAHIEALCDSVSSFNGSSSLNLQKRIREARQNKNRYFLLARQIDYSDYLRFRAFPLLDLGAFKGGLIVEQSTKRDYPLGAIAQRSIGYERTDENGFITRVGIDGAFGEKYLRGVDGNRLKQSIGKGQWKPIDDFNQTEPKDGFDVYTTIDVNIQDIAHHALLEQLETYKADHGSVVVMETKTGAIRAISNLGRNKEGKYYERLNYAI
;
A
#
# COMPACT_ATOMS: atom_id res chain seq x y z
N GLU A 1 10.76 -32.49 -3.88
CA GLU A 1 9.73 -33.41 -3.34
C GLU A 1 9.99 -33.73 -1.88
N ARG A 2 11.16 -34.19 -1.51
CA ARG A 2 11.50 -34.61 -0.14
C ARG A 2 11.24 -33.52 0.91
N ASN A 3 11.69 -32.30 0.65
CA ASN A 3 11.46 -31.18 1.58
C ASN A 3 9.96 -30.83 1.73
N PHE A 4 9.21 -30.89 0.64
CA PHE A 4 7.78 -30.63 0.67
C PHE A 4 7.05 -31.66 1.56
N GLN A 5 7.30 -32.95 1.36
CA GLN A 5 6.64 -33.99 2.17
C GLN A 5 7.02 -33.90 3.65
N ALA A 6 8.25 -33.52 3.96
CA ALA A 6 8.74 -33.41 5.33
C ALA A 6 8.17 -32.22 6.10
N HIS A 7 7.81 -31.11 5.41
CA HIS A 7 7.49 -29.85 6.08
C HIS A 7 6.08 -29.31 5.81
N ILE A 8 5.30 -29.92 4.93
CA ILE A 8 3.99 -29.39 4.52
C ILE A 8 3.00 -29.28 5.69
N GLU A 9 2.98 -30.25 6.60
CA GLU A 9 2.08 -30.22 7.75
C GLU A 9 2.44 -29.08 8.70
N ALA A 10 3.70 -28.99 9.07
CA ALA A 10 4.20 -27.95 9.95
C ALA A 10 4.02 -26.54 9.35
N LEU A 11 4.17 -26.39 8.02
CA LEU A 11 3.86 -25.16 7.30
C LEU A 11 2.38 -24.81 7.44
N CYS A 12 1.49 -25.76 7.16
CA CYS A 12 0.05 -25.52 7.22
C CYS A 12 -0.41 -25.16 8.64
N ASP A 13 0.16 -25.77 9.66
CA ASP A 13 -0.12 -25.46 11.07
C ASP A 13 0.36 -24.06 11.42
N SER A 14 1.55 -23.67 10.99
CA SER A 14 2.10 -22.32 11.20
C SER A 14 1.24 -21.25 10.54
N VAL A 15 0.83 -21.45 9.28
CA VAL A 15 -0.03 -20.52 8.55
C VAL A 15 -1.42 -20.45 9.17
N SER A 16 -1.97 -21.58 9.60
CA SER A 16 -3.28 -21.66 10.26
C SER A 16 -3.28 -20.89 11.57
N SER A 17 -2.24 -21.04 12.36
CA SER A 17 -2.06 -20.29 13.61
C SER A 17 -1.92 -18.78 13.37
N PHE A 18 -1.40 -18.40 12.22
CA PHE A 18 -1.23 -16.99 11.86
C PHE A 18 -2.54 -16.34 11.41
N ASN A 19 -3.32 -17.01 10.55
CA ASN A 19 -4.49 -16.42 9.90
C ASN A 19 -5.84 -17.02 10.31
N GLY A 20 -5.86 -17.95 11.27
CA GLY A 20 -7.08 -18.60 11.76
C GLY A 20 -7.72 -19.59 10.76
N SER A 21 -7.06 -19.94 9.67
CA SER A 21 -7.58 -20.88 8.69
C SER A 21 -7.46 -22.34 9.16
N SER A 22 -8.16 -23.27 8.51
CA SER A 22 -8.02 -24.71 8.82
C SER A 22 -6.75 -25.27 8.18
N SER A 23 -5.84 -25.82 8.99
CA SER A 23 -4.60 -26.47 8.55
C SER A 23 -4.86 -27.60 7.57
N LEU A 24 -5.83 -28.47 7.87
CA LEU A 24 -6.20 -29.60 7.01
C LEU A 24 -6.73 -29.15 5.64
N ASN A 25 -7.55 -28.10 5.61
CA ASN A 25 -8.07 -27.54 4.36
C ASN A 25 -6.95 -26.94 3.52
N LEU A 26 -6.07 -26.17 4.15
CA LEU A 26 -4.91 -25.57 3.48
C LEU A 26 -3.99 -26.65 2.90
N GLN A 27 -3.70 -27.69 3.69
CA GLN A 27 -2.89 -28.81 3.24
C GLN A 27 -3.50 -29.51 2.01
N LYS A 28 -4.82 -29.79 2.02
CA LYS A 28 -5.53 -30.36 0.89
C LYS A 28 -5.39 -29.50 -0.36
N ARG A 29 -5.67 -28.22 -0.26
CA ARG A 29 -5.57 -27.27 -1.38
C ARG A 29 -4.16 -27.17 -1.96
N ILE A 30 -3.13 -27.15 -1.12
CA ILE A 30 -1.73 -27.12 -1.60
C ILE A 30 -1.38 -28.40 -2.31
N ARG A 31 -1.79 -29.57 -1.78
CA ARG A 31 -1.54 -30.88 -2.43
C ARG A 31 -2.27 -30.97 -3.78
N GLU A 32 -3.51 -30.54 -3.86
CA GLU A 32 -4.29 -30.48 -5.11
C GLU A 32 -3.64 -29.54 -6.14
N ALA A 33 -3.24 -28.35 -5.74
CA ALA A 33 -2.53 -27.41 -6.61
C ALA A 33 -1.25 -28.02 -7.18
N ARG A 34 -0.52 -28.76 -6.35
CA ARG A 34 0.69 -29.45 -6.79
C ARG A 34 0.42 -30.61 -7.76
N GLN A 35 -0.61 -31.42 -7.51
CA GLN A 35 -1.04 -32.48 -8.41
C GLN A 35 -1.44 -31.92 -9.78
N ASN A 36 -2.12 -30.78 -9.79
CA ASN A 36 -2.51 -30.06 -10.99
C ASN A 36 -1.35 -29.31 -11.67
N LYS A 37 -0.13 -29.46 -11.16
CA LYS A 37 1.08 -28.79 -11.66
C LYS A 37 0.96 -27.27 -11.71
N ASN A 38 0.18 -26.68 -10.80
CA ASN A 38 0.11 -25.24 -10.68
C ASN A 38 1.48 -24.67 -10.30
N ARG A 39 1.95 -23.69 -11.05
CA ARG A 39 3.26 -23.06 -10.82
C ARG A 39 3.28 -22.21 -9.56
N TYR A 40 2.13 -21.62 -9.22
CA TYR A 40 1.99 -20.68 -8.11
C TYR A 40 0.81 -21.10 -7.26
N PHE A 41 0.99 -21.04 -5.95
CA PHE A 41 -0.08 -21.15 -4.98
C PHE A 41 -0.02 -19.93 -4.09
N LEU A 42 -1.09 -19.15 -4.07
CA LEU A 42 -1.17 -17.95 -3.26
C LEU A 42 -1.38 -18.31 -1.80
N LEU A 43 -0.37 -18.09 -0.99
CA LEU A 43 -0.39 -18.40 0.44
C LEU A 43 -0.95 -17.25 1.28
N ALA A 44 -0.53 -16.02 0.98
CA ALA A 44 -1.00 -14.81 1.65
C ALA A 44 -0.95 -13.61 0.70
N ARG A 45 -1.76 -12.58 0.99
CA ARG A 45 -1.77 -11.29 0.27
C ARG A 45 -1.67 -10.14 1.26
N GLN A 46 -1.03 -9.07 0.84
CA GLN A 46 -1.03 -7.78 1.54
C GLN A 46 -0.63 -7.91 3.00
N ILE A 47 0.39 -8.72 3.27
CA ILE A 47 0.98 -8.84 4.60
C ILE A 47 2.01 -7.73 4.80
N ASP A 48 2.10 -7.21 6.01
CA ASP A 48 3.09 -6.21 6.38
C ASP A 48 4.49 -6.83 6.48
N TYR A 49 5.52 -5.99 6.50
CA TYR A 49 6.91 -6.46 6.54
C TYR A 49 7.22 -7.30 7.79
N SER A 50 6.66 -6.94 8.94
CA SER A 50 6.79 -7.71 10.18
C SER A 50 6.22 -9.13 10.05
N ASP A 51 5.05 -9.24 9.44
CA ASP A 51 4.38 -10.51 9.18
C ASP A 51 5.10 -11.32 8.10
N TYR A 52 5.64 -10.65 7.09
CA TYR A 52 6.51 -11.30 6.11
C TYR A 52 7.73 -11.96 6.77
N LEU A 53 8.38 -11.30 7.72
CA LEU A 53 9.50 -11.90 8.45
C LEU A 53 9.09 -13.16 9.23
N ARG A 54 7.90 -13.16 9.81
CA ARG A 54 7.32 -14.34 10.48
C ARG A 54 7.04 -15.45 9.47
N PHE A 55 6.40 -15.14 8.34
CA PHE A 55 6.16 -16.11 7.26
C PHE A 55 7.44 -16.73 6.73
N ARG A 56 8.48 -15.94 6.53
CA ARG A 56 9.78 -16.41 6.07
C ARG A 56 10.44 -17.42 7.00
N ALA A 57 10.11 -17.36 8.29
CA ALA A 57 10.62 -18.27 9.30
C ALA A 57 9.80 -19.58 9.43
N PHE A 58 8.67 -19.71 8.72
CA PHE A 58 7.86 -20.93 8.80
C PHE A 58 8.56 -22.12 8.15
N PRO A 59 8.30 -23.34 8.66
CA PRO A 59 8.84 -24.58 8.08
C PRO A 59 8.60 -24.63 6.56
N LEU A 60 9.53 -25.13 5.81
CA LEU A 60 9.61 -25.12 4.35
C LEU A 60 9.96 -23.75 3.76
N LEU A 61 9.35 -22.65 4.20
CA LEU A 61 9.61 -21.30 3.67
C LEU A 61 10.97 -20.77 4.12
N ASP A 62 11.46 -21.18 5.27
CA ASP A 62 12.79 -20.92 5.82
C ASP A 62 13.94 -21.43 4.92
N LEU A 63 13.63 -22.43 4.10
CA LEU A 63 14.58 -22.98 3.11
C LEU A 63 14.77 -22.06 1.88
N GLY A 64 14.05 -20.92 1.83
CA GLY A 64 14.15 -19.93 0.78
C GLY A 64 13.53 -20.31 -0.56
N ALA A 65 13.76 -19.48 -1.58
CA ALA A 65 13.10 -19.60 -2.87
C ALA A 65 13.42 -20.92 -3.63
N PHE A 66 14.65 -21.42 -3.52
CA PHE A 66 15.08 -22.59 -4.31
C PHE A 66 14.69 -23.92 -3.68
N LYS A 67 14.79 -24.05 -2.37
CA LYS A 67 14.50 -25.29 -1.66
C LYS A 67 13.11 -25.33 -1.06
N GLY A 68 12.61 -24.18 -0.59
CA GLY A 68 11.31 -24.01 0.03
C GLY A 68 10.21 -23.55 -0.94
N GLY A 69 10.60 -22.97 -2.08
CA GLY A 69 9.65 -22.50 -3.10
C GLY A 69 8.96 -21.18 -2.76
N LEU A 70 9.45 -20.42 -1.76
CA LEU A 70 8.88 -19.13 -1.39
C LEU A 70 9.15 -18.09 -2.49
N ILE A 71 8.07 -17.55 -3.06
CA ILE A 71 8.10 -16.41 -3.99
C ILE A 71 7.44 -15.24 -3.29
N VAL A 72 8.12 -14.11 -3.28
CA VAL A 72 7.66 -12.88 -2.65
C VAL A 72 7.57 -11.80 -3.70
N GLU A 73 6.39 -11.21 -3.83
CA GLU A 73 6.16 -10.02 -4.63
C GLU A 73 5.95 -8.84 -3.70
N GLN A 74 6.84 -7.88 -3.77
CA GLN A 74 6.75 -6.66 -2.99
C GLN A 74 5.91 -5.63 -3.73
N SER A 75 4.97 -5.01 -3.03
CA SER A 75 4.23 -3.85 -3.51
C SER A 75 4.36 -2.70 -2.54
N THR A 76 4.42 -1.49 -3.06
CA THR A 76 4.33 -0.27 -2.24
C THR A 76 2.87 0.08 -1.99
N LYS A 77 2.56 0.44 -0.75
CA LYS A 77 1.24 0.90 -0.34
C LYS A 77 1.35 2.31 0.20
N ARG A 78 0.46 3.18 -0.25
CA ARG A 78 0.31 4.50 0.36
C ARG A 78 -0.34 4.35 1.73
N ASP A 79 0.28 4.90 2.74
CA ASP A 79 -0.28 4.98 4.09
C ASP A 79 -0.85 6.39 4.35
N TYR A 80 -1.97 6.45 5.06
CA TYR A 80 -2.64 7.68 5.46
C TYR A 80 -2.82 7.67 6.98
N PRO A 81 -1.81 8.08 7.75
CA PRO A 81 -1.83 7.99 9.21
C PRO A 81 -3.01 8.76 9.84
N LEU A 82 -3.47 9.83 9.20
CA LEU A 82 -4.60 10.64 9.62
C LEU A 82 -5.96 10.18 9.03
N GLY A 83 -6.00 9.00 8.42
CA GLY A 83 -7.21 8.47 7.81
C GLY A 83 -7.74 9.33 6.67
N ALA A 84 -9.00 9.76 6.77
CA ALA A 84 -9.70 10.53 5.73
C ALA A 84 -9.42 12.04 5.76
N ILE A 85 -8.73 12.54 6.79
CA ILE A 85 -8.52 13.96 7.01
C ILE A 85 -7.48 14.50 6.03
N ALA A 86 -7.78 15.62 5.38
CA ALA A 86 -6.95 16.28 4.38
C ALA A 86 -6.56 15.42 3.16
N GLN A 87 -7.27 14.33 2.90
CA GLN A 87 -6.97 13.43 1.77
C GLN A 87 -6.94 14.16 0.43
N ARG A 88 -7.83 15.12 0.22
CA ARG A 88 -7.88 15.86 -1.04
C ARG A 88 -6.74 16.86 -1.17
N SER A 89 -6.30 17.45 -0.08
CA SER A 89 -5.18 18.40 -0.05
C SER A 89 -3.84 17.69 -0.18
N ILE A 90 -3.65 16.59 0.55
CA ILE A 90 -2.48 15.71 0.40
C ILE A 90 -2.51 15.08 -0.99
N GLY A 91 -3.65 14.54 -1.38
CA GLY A 91 -3.88 14.00 -2.71
C GLY A 91 -3.32 12.61 -2.95
N TYR A 92 -3.22 12.29 -4.22
CA TYR A 92 -2.71 11.01 -4.70
C TYR A 92 -2.27 11.12 -6.16
N GLU A 93 -1.45 10.17 -6.56
CA GLU A 93 -1.23 9.86 -7.96
C GLU A 93 -1.72 8.44 -8.23
N ARG A 94 -2.53 8.26 -9.25
CA ARG A 94 -3.08 6.98 -9.66
C ARG A 94 -2.98 6.80 -11.15
N THR A 95 -2.46 5.67 -11.58
CA THR A 95 -2.49 5.25 -12.98
C THR A 95 -3.65 4.28 -13.18
N ASP A 96 -4.49 4.51 -14.17
CA ASP A 96 -5.56 3.60 -14.55
C ASP A 96 -5.05 2.44 -15.44
N GLU A 97 -5.96 1.52 -15.78
CA GLU A 97 -5.64 0.35 -16.63
C GLU A 97 -5.19 0.74 -18.05
N ASN A 98 -5.53 1.94 -18.50
CA ASN A 98 -5.14 2.48 -19.82
C ASN A 98 -3.83 3.26 -19.78
N GLY A 99 -3.20 3.37 -18.61
CA GLY A 99 -1.98 4.14 -18.43
C GLY A 99 -2.20 5.64 -18.22
N PHE A 100 -3.46 6.10 -18.07
CA PHE A 100 -3.75 7.50 -17.78
C PHE A 100 -3.44 7.81 -16.32
N ILE A 101 -2.66 8.87 -16.09
CA ILE A 101 -2.22 9.27 -14.76
C ILE A 101 -3.10 10.41 -14.24
N THR A 102 -3.83 10.14 -13.18
CA THR A 102 -4.57 11.15 -12.42
C THR A 102 -3.71 11.67 -11.28
N ARG A 103 -3.49 12.98 -11.24
CA ARG A 103 -2.68 13.69 -10.25
C ARG A 103 -3.54 14.65 -9.45
N VAL A 104 -3.47 14.56 -8.14
CA VAL A 104 -4.29 15.34 -7.22
C VAL A 104 -3.48 15.83 -6.04
N GLY A 105 -3.74 17.07 -5.61
CA GLY A 105 -3.17 17.67 -4.40
C GLY A 105 -1.65 17.82 -4.42
N ILE A 106 -1.06 17.86 -3.24
CA ILE A 106 0.39 17.99 -3.04
C ILE A 106 1.13 16.82 -3.67
N ASP A 107 0.62 15.60 -3.47
CA ASP A 107 1.21 14.38 -4.04
C ASP A 107 1.22 14.43 -5.58
N GLY A 108 0.15 14.91 -6.18
CA GLY A 108 0.07 15.09 -7.62
C GLY A 108 0.99 16.18 -8.16
N ALA A 109 1.15 17.28 -7.41
CA ALA A 109 1.99 18.40 -7.84
C ALA A 109 3.49 18.13 -7.68
N PHE A 110 3.90 17.44 -6.63
CA PHE A 110 5.29 17.21 -6.26
C PHE A 110 5.76 15.76 -6.44
N GLY A 111 4.83 14.82 -6.69
CA GLY A 111 5.09 13.38 -6.72
C GLY A 111 6.20 13.00 -7.69
N GLU A 112 6.06 13.34 -8.96
CA GLU A 112 7.00 12.94 -10.00
C GLU A 112 8.38 13.57 -9.82
N LYS A 113 8.44 14.83 -9.45
CA LYS A 113 9.69 15.59 -9.43
C LYS A 113 10.47 15.45 -8.12
N TYR A 114 9.78 15.28 -7.01
CA TYR A 114 10.41 15.37 -5.69
C TYR A 114 10.14 14.18 -4.77
N LEU A 115 8.92 13.61 -4.75
CA LEU A 115 8.55 12.64 -3.74
C LEU A 115 8.90 11.20 -4.10
N ARG A 116 8.96 10.84 -5.39
CA ARG A 116 9.13 9.45 -5.82
C ARG A 116 10.53 8.88 -5.65
N GLY A 117 11.55 9.70 -5.59
CA GLY A 117 12.91 9.20 -5.64
C GLY A 117 13.28 8.61 -7.02
N VAL A 118 14.29 7.79 -7.03
CA VAL A 118 14.82 7.14 -8.23
C VAL A 118 14.92 5.65 -7.99
N ASP A 119 14.28 4.86 -8.85
CA ASP A 119 14.35 3.41 -8.77
C ASP A 119 15.76 2.91 -9.03
N GLY A 120 16.18 1.94 -8.23
CA GLY A 120 17.43 1.22 -8.45
C GLY A 120 17.28 0.19 -9.58
N ASN A 121 18.39 -0.09 -10.25
CA ASN A 121 18.49 -1.14 -11.25
C ASN A 121 19.39 -2.27 -10.77
N ARG A 122 18.87 -3.50 -10.82
CA ARG A 122 19.65 -4.72 -10.57
C ARG A 122 19.57 -5.65 -11.74
N LEU A 123 20.72 -6.00 -12.30
CA LEU A 123 20.78 -6.96 -13.38
C LEU A 123 20.48 -8.37 -12.87
N LYS A 124 19.69 -9.11 -13.64
CA LYS A 124 19.39 -10.52 -13.40
C LYS A 124 19.74 -11.32 -14.64
N GLN A 125 20.44 -12.41 -14.46
CA GLN A 125 20.73 -13.37 -15.54
C GLN A 125 19.68 -14.48 -15.57
N SER A 126 19.11 -14.74 -16.73
CA SER A 126 18.27 -15.93 -16.92
C SER A 126 19.13 -17.18 -16.88
N ILE A 127 18.79 -18.10 -15.98
CA ILE A 127 19.46 -19.40 -15.85
C ILE A 127 18.65 -20.56 -16.48
N GLY A 128 17.65 -20.20 -17.28
CA GLY A 128 16.76 -21.14 -17.96
C GLY A 128 15.48 -21.46 -17.19
N LYS A 129 14.50 -22.07 -17.88
CA LYS A 129 13.18 -22.43 -17.31
C LYS A 129 12.44 -21.31 -16.57
N GLY A 130 12.64 -20.06 -16.98
CA GLY A 130 11.99 -18.88 -16.33
C GLY A 130 12.62 -18.49 -14.99
N GLN A 131 13.79 -19.01 -14.66
CA GLN A 131 14.51 -18.63 -13.44
C GLN A 131 15.52 -17.53 -13.72
N TRP A 132 15.62 -16.58 -12.78
CA TRP A 132 16.52 -15.44 -12.85
C TRP A 132 17.41 -15.40 -11.61
N LYS A 133 18.71 -15.32 -11.81
CA LYS A 133 19.69 -15.14 -10.74
C LYS A 133 20.17 -13.69 -10.73
N PRO A 134 20.20 -13.02 -9.56
CA PRO A 134 20.87 -11.72 -9.46
C PRO A 134 22.35 -11.90 -9.84
N ILE A 135 22.84 -10.98 -10.63
CA ILE A 135 24.28 -10.87 -10.92
C ILE A 135 24.82 -9.79 -10.01
N ASP A 136 25.89 -10.09 -9.29
CA ASP A 136 26.67 -9.06 -8.58
C ASP A 136 27.53 -8.36 -9.63
N ASP A 137 27.01 -7.30 -10.20
CA ASP A 137 27.71 -6.44 -11.16
C ASP A 137 27.93 -5.06 -10.55
N PHE A 138 29.07 -4.44 -10.84
CA PHE A 138 29.42 -3.08 -10.42
C PHE A 138 28.49 -2.00 -11.00
N ASN A 139 27.65 -2.34 -11.97
CA ASN A 139 26.64 -1.47 -12.59
C ASN A 139 25.27 -1.46 -11.87
N GLN A 140 25.20 -1.95 -10.63
CA GLN A 140 23.99 -1.84 -9.84
C GLN A 140 23.82 -0.37 -9.41
N THR A 141 22.62 0.15 -9.69
CA THR A 141 22.21 1.46 -9.17
C THR A 141 21.34 1.23 -7.95
N GLU A 142 21.77 1.71 -6.80
CA GLU A 142 20.93 1.68 -5.60
C GLU A 142 19.77 2.65 -5.74
N PRO A 143 18.58 2.30 -5.22
CA PRO A 143 17.44 3.22 -5.19
C PRO A 143 17.79 4.43 -4.32
N LYS A 144 17.29 5.59 -4.73
CA LYS A 144 17.40 6.83 -3.94
C LYS A 144 16.02 7.25 -3.49
N ASP A 145 15.86 7.49 -2.21
CA ASP A 145 14.62 8.00 -1.66
C ASP A 145 14.28 9.39 -2.22
N GLY A 146 12.99 9.68 -2.29
CA GLY A 146 12.51 11.01 -2.64
C GLY A 146 12.71 12.00 -1.51
N PHE A 147 12.29 13.23 -1.76
CA PHE A 147 12.31 14.30 -0.76
C PHE A 147 11.04 14.29 0.07
N ASP A 148 11.10 14.82 1.28
CA ASP A 148 9.95 15.12 2.11
C ASP A 148 9.38 16.50 1.74
N VAL A 149 8.05 16.63 1.84
CA VAL A 149 7.35 17.91 1.69
C VAL A 149 6.75 18.31 3.02
N TYR A 150 7.21 19.43 3.55
CA TYR A 150 6.66 20.03 4.77
C TYR A 150 5.58 21.04 4.38
N THR A 151 4.39 20.86 4.93
CA THR A 151 3.25 21.76 4.70
C THR A 151 3.04 22.69 5.88
N THR A 152 2.30 23.77 5.68
CA THR A 152 1.88 24.68 6.73
C THR A 152 0.61 24.22 7.46
N ILE A 153 0.03 23.09 7.03
CA ILE A 153 -1.18 22.52 7.64
C ILE A 153 -0.85 22.06 9.06
N ASP A 154 -1.65 22.52 10.01
CA ASP A 154 -1.63 22.07 11.40
C ASP A 154 -2.67 20.98 11.57
N VAL A 155 -2.22 19.79 12.03
CA VAL A 155 -3.08 18.60 12.14
C VAL A 155 -4.25 18.83 13.08
N ASN A 156 -4.04 19.52 14.20
CA ASN A 156 -5.10 19.77 15.18
C ASN A 156 -6.14 20.75 14.64
N ILE A 157 -5.68 21.83 13.98
CA ILE A 157 -6.59 22.80 13.35
C ILE A 157 -7.35 22.14 12.20
N GLN A 158 -6.69 21.29 11.43
CA GLN A 158 -7.28 20.52 10.33
C GLN A 158 -8.39 19.57 10.83
N ASP A 159 -8.15 18.87 11.93
CA ASP A 159 -9.12 17.96 12.55
C ASP A 159 -10.35 18.72 13.04
N ILE A 160 -10.15 19.80 13.77
CA ILE A 160 -11.24 20.66 14.24
C ILE A 160 -12.06 21.23 13.06
N ALA A 161 -11.39 21.73 12.03
CA ALA A 161 -12.04 22.30 10.85
C ALA A 161 -12.85 21.23 10.08
N HIS A 162 -12.31 20.01 9.96
CA HIS A 162 -12.98 18.90 9.31
C HIS A 162 -14.26 18.50 10.04
N HIS A 163 -14.18 18.30 11.35
CA HIS A 163 -15.33 17.89 12.14
C HIS A 163 -16.40 19.00 12.25
N ALA A 164 -16.00 20.26 12.41
CA ALA A 164 -16.94 21.38 12.40
C ALA A 164 -17.68 21.50 11.06
N LEU A 165 -16.97 21.32 9.93
CA LEU A 165 -17.59 21.30 8.62
C LEU A 165 -18.57 20.14 8.47
N LEU A 166 -18.18 18.93 8.89
CA LEU A 166 -19.02 17.73 8.82
C LEU A 166 -20.31 17.93 9.60
N GLU A 167 -20.25 18.40 10.84
CA GLU A 167 -21.42 18.68 11.69
C GLU A 167 -22.40 19.65 11.02
N GLN A 168 -21.89 20.72 10.42
CA GLN A 168 -22.74 21.70 9.73
C GLN A 168 -23.39 21.09 8.47
N LEU A 169 -22.63 20.34 7.69
CA LEU A 169 -23.17 19.70 6.49
C LEU A 169 -24.24 18.63 6.81
N GLU A 170 -24.07 17.89 7.89
CA GLU A 170 -25.08 16.94 8.38
C GLU A 170 -26.33 17.65 8.89
N THR A 171 -26.15 18.73 9.65
CA THR A 171 -27.26 19.52 10.21
C THR A 171 -28.14 20.11 9.10
N TYR A 172 -27.53 20.74 8.11
CA TYR A 172 -28.23 21.41 7.03
C TYR A 172 -28.49 20.53 5.81
N LYS A 173 -28.00 19.28 5.81
CA LYS A 173 -28.10 18.34 4.69
C LYS A 173 -27.60 18.92 3.37
N ALA A 174 -26.57 19.77 3.44
CA ALA A 174 -25.99 20.42 2.28
C ALA A 174 -25.25 19.41 1.40
N ASP A 175 -25.18 19.66 0.10
CA ASP A 175 -24.53 18.73 -0.83
C ASP A 175 -23.01 18.75 -0.71
N HIS A 176 -22.42 19.90 -0.40
CA HIS A 176 -20.99 20.06 -0.20
C HIS A 176 -20.67 21.33 0.59
N GLY A 177 -19.45 21.43 1.05
CA GLY A 177 -18.91 22.62 1.68
C GLY A 177 -17.39 22.57 1.79
N SER A 178 -16.81 23.71 2.07
CA SER A 178 -15.38 23.85 2.32
C SER A 178 -15.11 24.80 3.49
N VAL A 179 -13.99 24.53 4.17
CA VAL A 179 -13.42 25.38 5.20
C VAL A 179 -11.95 25.60 4.89
N VAL A 180 -11.51 26.86 4.94
CA VAL A 180 -10.11 27.26 4.83
C VAL A 180 -9.75 28.10 6.04
N VAL A 181 -8.74 27.69 6.77
CA VAL A 181 -8.17 28.43 7.90
C VAL A 181 -6.80 28.96 7.51
N MET A 182 -6.66 30.27 7.53
CA MET A 182 -5.43 30.95 7.15
C MET A 182 -4.91 31.84 8.29
N GLU A 183 -3.62 31.78 8.53
CA GLU A 183 -2.96 32.68 9.44
C GLU A 183 -2.83 34.07 8.81
N THR A 184 -3.45 35.07 9.40
CA THR A 184 -3.53 36.42 8.81
C THR A 184 -2.18 37.15 8.69
N LYS A 185 -1.21 36.81 9.56
CA LYS A 185 0.11 37.46 9.56
C LYS A 185 1.02 36.95 8.45
N THR A 186 0.93 35.67 8.14
CA THR A 186 1.87 35.00 7.22
C THR A 186 1.20 34.59 5.89
N GLY A 187 -0.12 34.52 5.87
CA GLY A 187 -0.87 33.94 4.75
C GLY A 187 -0.80 32.41 4.68
N ALA A 188 -0.19 31.74 5.68
CA ALA A 188 -0.06 30.30 5.70
C ALA A 188 -1.43 29.61 5.90
N ILE A 189 -1.75 28.64 5.05
CA ILE A 189 -2.93 27.81 5.21
C ILE A 189 -2.66 26.80 6.33
N ARG A 190 -3.44 26.90 7.41
CA ARG A 190 -3.36 26.01 8.58
C ARG A 190 -4.31 24.83 8.50
N ALA A 191 -5.44 25.01 7.83
CA ALA A 191 -6.35 23.91 7.51
C ALA A 191 -7.09 24.18 6.19
N ILE A 192 -7.42 23.11 5.49
CA ILE A 192 -8.29 23.11 4.32
C ILE A 192 -9.06 21.79 4.28
N SER A 193 -10.39 21.86 4.43
CA SER A 193 -11.27 20.71 4.39
C SER A 193 -12.35 20.92 3.34
N ASN A 194 -12.59 19.89 2.54
CA ASN A 194 -13.56 19.91 1.46
C ASN A 194 -14.38 18.63 1.53
N LEU A 195 -15.65 18.74 1.87
CA LEU A 195 -16.54 17.60 1.98
C LEU A 195 -17.68 17.67 0.96
N GLY A 196 -17.97 16.56 0.36
CA GLY A 196 -19.10 16.39 -0.56
C GLY A 196 -19.89 15.15 -0.23
N ARG A 197 -21.20 15.21 -0.42
CA ARG A 197 -22.15 14.14 -0.13
C ARG A 197 -22.15 13.10 -1.26
N ASN A 198 -22.13 11.83 -0.92
CA ASN A 198 -22.32 10.76 -1.89
C ASN A 198 -23.82 10.40 -2.05
N LYS A 199 -24.12 9.48 -2.96
CA LYS A 199 -25.51 9.01 -3.19
C LYS A 199 -26.12 8.30 -1.98
N GLU A 200 -25.30 7.78 -1.07
CA GLU A 200 -25.71 7.12 0.17
C GLU A 200 -25.90 8.10 1.33
N GLY A 201 -25.64 9.40 1.10
CA GLY A 201 -25.78 10.44 2.11
C GLY A 201 -24.56 10.64 3.00
N LYS A 202 -23.45 9.92 2.77
CA LYS A 202 -22.20 10.06 3.53
C LYS A 202 -21.33 11.17 2.94
N TYR A 203 -20.64 11.91 3.81
CA TYR A 203 -19.71 12.96 3.43
C TYR A 203 -18.28 12.42 3.36
N TYR A 204 -17.52 12.85 2.36
CA TYR A 204 -16.12 12.51 2.16
C TYR A 204 -15.40 13.57 1.34
N GLU A 205 -14.08 13.62 1.40
CA GLU A 205 -13.28 14.54 0.59
C GLU A 205 -13.24 14.10 -0.88
N ARG A 206 -14.09 14.72 -1.70
CA ARG A 206 -14.25 14.37 -3.12
C ARG A 206 -13.53 15.33 -4.05
N LEU A 207 -13.84 16.59 -3.94
CA LEU A 207 -13.33 17.67 -4.78
C LEU A 207 -12.77 18.78 -3.89
N ASN A 208 -11.87 19.58 -4.43
CA ASN A 208 -11.50 20.82 -3.77
C ASN A 208 -12.51 21.90 -4.20
N TYR A 209 -13.44 22.25 -3.32
CA TYR A 209 -14.45 23.27 -3.56
C TYR A 209 -13.97 24.69 -3.18
N ALA A 210 -12.74 24.80 -2.67
CA ALA A 210 -12.15 26.07 -2.26
C ALA A 210 -11.42 26.79 -3.42
N ILE A 211 -11.26 26.14 -4.58
CA ILE A 211 -10.64 26.67 -5.81
C ILE A 211 -11.49 26.35 -7.02
#